data_bae091d455e3cb79ec9c71de2c2c58fb
#
_entry.id   bae091d455e3cb79ec9c71de2c2c58fb
#
_cell.length_a   1.000
_cell.length_b   1.000
_cell.length_c   1.000
_cell.angle_alpha   90.00
_cell.angle_beta   90.00
_cell.angle_gamma   90.00
#
_symmetry.space_group_name_H-M   'P 1'
#
loop_
_entity.id
_entity.type
_entity.pdbx_description
1 polymer ?
#
loop_
_entity_poly.entity_id
_entity_poly.type
_entity_poly.pdbx_seq_one_letter_code
_entity_poly.pdbx_strand_id
1 'polypeptide(L)'
;MASIRLFKKEVNDVLSEVIERCYEYQLSGDDKIYNKAEKIIEEAITTFDEIIEKLHQNDIEDYKSHFKGLRTELNKKYEKLSKDISGLNS
;
A
#
# COMPACT_ATOMS: atom_id res chain seq x y z
N MET A 1 18.90 10.26 -9.57
CA MET A 1 19.07 9.22 -8.55
C MET A 1 17.80 9.05 -7.71
N ALA A 2 17.31 7.83 -7.65
CA ALA A 2 16.17 7.55 -6.78
C ALA A 2 16.65 7.60 -5.33
N SER A 3 16.18 8.57 -4.56
CA SER A 3 16.54 8.65 -3.15
C SER A 3 15.55 7.84 -2.33
N ILE A 4 16.03 7.32 -1.20
CA ILE A 4 15.20 6.60 -0.24
C ILE A 4 14.02 7.47 0.20
N ARG A 5 14.27 8.76 0.42
CA ARG A 5 13.25 9.72 0.82
C ARG A 5 12.12 9.82 -0.20
N LEU A 6 12.46 9.92 -1.49
CA LEU A 6 11.47 10.01 -2.55
C LEU A 6 10.66 8.73 -2.69
N PHE A 7 11.31 7.59 -2.53
CA PHE A 7 10.64 6.31 -2.59
C PHE A 7 9.66 6.13 -1.42
N LYS A 8 10.05 6.52 -0.20
CA LYS A 8 9.18 6.50 0.96
C LYS A 8 7.93 7.35 0.73
N LYS A 9 8.12 8.53 0.15
CA LYS A 9 7.01 9.42 -0.16
C LYS A 9 6.07 8.76 -1.18
N GLU A 10 6.63 8.14 -2.22
CA GLU A 10 5.84 7.44 -3.24
C GLU A 10 4.99 6.32 -2.60
N VAL A 11 5.60 5.50 -1.76
CA VAL A 11 4.89 4.42 -1.05
C VAL A 11 3.77 5.00 -0.19
N ASN A 12 4.08 6.04 0.58
CA ASN A 12 3.09 6.69 1.44
C ASN A 12 1.92 7.25 0.61
N ASP A 13 2.21 7.93 -0.50
CA ASP A 13 1.18 8.54 -1.34
C ASP A 13 0.25 7.48 -1.93
N VAL A 14 0.81 6.39 -2.43
CA VAL A 14 0.04 5.31 -3.04
C VAL A 14 -0.87 4.63 -2.00
N LEU A 15 -0.32 4.28 -0.84
CA LEU A 15 -1.08 3.57 0.18
C LEU A 15 -2.06 4.48 0.91
N SER A 16 -1.74 5.77 1.06
CA SER A 16 -2.68 6.76 1.62
C SER A 16 -3.91 6.90 0.75
N GLU A 17 -3.75 6.88 -0.57
CA GLU A 17 -4.88 6.92 -1.50
C GLU A 17 -5.82 5.74 -1.28
N VAL A 18 -5.25 4.54 -1.11
CA VAL A 18 -6.03 3.34 -0.82
C VAL A 18 -6.82 3.51 0.48
N ILE A 19 -6.15 4.00 1.53
CA ILE A 19 -6.77 4.19 2.85
C ILE A 19 -7.90 5.23 2.77
N GLU A 20 -7.68 6.34 2.07
CA GLU A 20 -8.70 7.38 1.91
C GLU A 20 -9.94 6.83 1.20
N ARG A 21 -9.76 6.02 0.17
CA ARG A 21 -10.87 5.39 -0.54
C ARG A 21 -11.64 4.45 0.39
N CYS A 22 -10.95 3.73 1.26
CA CYS A 22 -11.60 2.87 2.26
C CYS A 22 -12.43 3.70 3.25
N TYR A 23 -11.91 4.84 3.71
CA TYR A 23 -12.64 5.72 4.61
C TYR A 23 -13.96 6.21 4.00
N GLU A 24 -13.95 6.50 2.70
CA GLU A 24 -15.19 6.90 2.00
C GLU A 24 -16.24 5.80 2.09
N TYR A 25 -15.86 4.55 1.91
CA TYR A 25 -16.78 3.43 2.06
C TYR A 25 -17.24 3.25 3.50
N GLN A 26 -16.39 3.52 4.47
CA GLN A 26 -16.75 3.42 5.88
C GLN A 26 -17.81 4.45 6.29
N LEU A 27 -17.91 5.56 5.56
CA LEU A 27 -18.92 6.58 5.80
C LEU A 27 -20.30 6.16 5.30
N SER A 28 -20.43 5.07 4.57
CA SER A 28 -21.69 4.61 4.01
C SER A 28 -22.70 4.12 5.05
N GLY A 29 -22.21 3.77 6.25
CA GLY A 29 -23.07 3.29 7.32
C GLY A 29 -23.39 1.79 7.29
N ASP A 30 -22.87 1.05 6.33
CA ASP A 30 -23.04 -0.40 6.23
C ASP A 30 -21.94 -1.11 7.01
N ASP A 31 -22.33 -1.89 8.04
CA ASP A 31 -21.37 -2.58 8.91
C ASP A 31 -20.50 -3.59 8.16
N LYS A 32 -21.04 -4.28 7.18
CA LYS A 32 -20.28 -5.25 6.40
C LYS A 32 -19.23 -4.56 5.54
N ILE A 33 -19.61 -3.47 4.91
CA ILE A 33 -18.67 -2.66 4.11
C ILE A 33 -17.62 -2.06 5.02
N TYR A 34 -18.01 -1.55 6.17
CA TYR A 34 -17.10 -0.97 7.16
C TYR A 34 -16.01 -1.98 7.55
N ASN A 35 -16.42 -3.21 7.91
CA ASN A 35 -15.50 -4.24 8.36
C ASN A 35 -14.57 -4.70 7.24
N LYS A 36 -15.06 -4.82 6.02
CA LYS A 36 -14.23 -5.16 4.86
C LYS A 36 -13.21 -4.07 4.56
N ALA A 37 -13.64 -2.81 4.60
CA ALA A 37 -12.76 -1.68 4.38
C ALA A 37 -11.68 -1.61 5.45
N GLU A 38 -12.02 -1.90 6.71
CA GLU A 38 -11.06 -1.93 7.82
C GLU A 38 -9.95 -2.93 7.55
N LYS A 39 -10.28 -4.11 7.04
CA LYS A 39 -9.28 -5.13 6.69
C LYS A 39 -8.35 -4.65 5.58
N ILE A 40 -8.89 -3.95 4.60
CA ILE A 40 -8.08 -3.39 3.51
C ILE A 40 -7.12 -2.33 4.04
N ILE A 41 -7.59 -1.48 4.96
CA ILE A 41 -6.75 -0.47 5.61
C ILE A 41 -5.61 -1.13 6.37
N GLU A 42 -5.91 -2.17 7.16
CA GLU A 42 -4.88 -2.92 7.91
C GLU A 42 -3.84 -3.52 6.97
N GLU A 43 -4.28 -4.09 5.86
CA GLU A 43 -3.38 -4.67 4.86
C GLU A 43 -2.49 -3.59 4.22
N ALA A 44 -3.06 -2.42 3.94
CA ALA A 44 -2.28 -1.30 3.40
C ALA A 44 -1.19 -0.85 4.38
N ILE A 45 -1.52 -0.75 5.66
CA ILE A 45 -0.56 -0.37 6.70
C ILE A 45 0.54 -1.43 6.81
N THR A 46 0.19 -2.70 6.83
CA THR A 46 1.14 -3.81 6.88
C THR A 46 2.06 -3.78 5.65
N THR A 47 1.51 -3.52 4.47
CA THR A 47 2.29 -3.42 3.24
C THR A 47 3.30 -2.28 3.33
N PHE A 48 2.88 -1.12 3.85
CA PHE A 48 3.78 0.02 4.06
C PHE A 48 4.95 -0.38 4.94
N ASP A 49 4.67 -0.98 6.10
CA ASP A 49 5.70 -1.38 7.06
C ASP A 49 6.67 -2.40 6.45
N GLU A 50 6.17 -3.38 5.72
CA GLU A 50 7.01 -4.39 5.06
C GLU A 50 7.94 -3.79 4.00
N ILE A 51 7.40 -2.89 3.17
CA ILE A 51 8.19 -2.25 2.12
C ILE A 51 9.25 -1.34 2.72
N ILE A 52 8.89 -0.56 3.74
CA ILE A 52 9.84 0.33 4.40
C ILE A 52 10.94 -0.47 5.11
N GLU A 53 10.60 -1.59 5.74
CA GLU A 53 11.59 -2.47 6.36
C GLU A 53 12.59 -3.00 5.32
N LYS A 54 12.11 -3.47 4.18
CA LYS A 54 12.97 -3.93 3.09
C LYS A 54 13.83 -2.81 2.51
N LEU A 55 13.29 -1.60 2.48
CA LEU A 55 14.03 -0.43 2.00
C LEU A 55 15.24 -0.12 2.86
N HIS A 56 15.16 -0.41 4.15
CA HIS A 56 16.23 -0.13 5.12
C HIS A 56 17.20 -1.29 5.34
N GLN A 57 17.15 -2.34 4.52
CA GLN A 57 18.11 -3.44 4.62
C GLN A 57 19.52 -2.94 4.31
N ASN A 58 20.50 -3.42 5.10
CA ASN A 58 21.88 -2.93 5.04
C ASN A 58 22.78 -3.64 4.04
N ASP A 59 22.44 -4.85 3.61
CA ASP A 59 23.30 -5.68 2.77
C ASP A 59 22.88 -5.68 1.31
N ILE A 60 22.60 -4.52 0.76
CA ILE A 60 22.12 -4.39 -0.61
C ILE A 60 23.30 -4.05 -1.54
N GLU A 61 23.66 -4.99 -2.40
CA GLU A 61 24.75 -4.79 -3.36
C GLU A 61 24.33 -3.92 -4.54
N ASP A 62 23.06 -4.09 -4.99
CA ASP A 62 22.54 -3.34 -6.13
C ASP A 62 21.24 -2.63 -5.76
N TYR A 63 21.37 -1.37 -5.35
CA TYR A 63 20.21 -0.56 -4.97
C TYR A 63 19.21 -0.36 -6.11
N LYS A 64 19.71 -0.26 -7.34
CA LYS A 64 18.83 -0.02 -8.48
C LYS A 64 17.87 -1.20 -8.69
N SER A 65 18.38 -2.42 -8.67
CA SER A 65 17.55 -3.62 -8.77
C SER A 65 16.64 -3.78 -7.57
N HIS A 66 17.14 -3.43 -6.38
CA HIS A 66 16.37 -3.49 -5.14
C HIS A 66 15.15 -2.57 -5.20
N PHE A 67 15.34 -1.31 -5.58
CA PHE A 67 14.24 -0.34 -5.73
C PHE A 67 13.24 -0.78 -6.80
N LYS A 68 13.74 -1.33 -7.91
CA LYS A 68 12.87 -1.84 -8.97
C LYS A 68 11.99 -2.98 -8.46
N GLY A 69 12.56 -3.89 -7.68
CA GLY A 69 11.83 -5.00 -7.09
C GLY A 69 10.78 -4.52 -6.10
N LEU A 70 11.12 -3.55 -5.25
CA LEU A 70 10.18 -2.97 -4.28
C LEU A 70 9.05 -2.22 -4.99
N ARG A 71 9.35 -1.51 -6.06
CA ARG A 71 8.33 -0.79 -6.83
C ARG A 71 7.36 -1.77 -7.49
N THR A 72 7.86 -2.88 -8.01
CA THR A 72 7.03 -3.94 -8.56
C THR A 72 6.12 -4.54 -7.49
N GLU A 73 6.66 -4.80 -6.30
CA GLU A 73 5.89 -5.31 -5.17
C GLU A 73 4.79 -4.32 -4.77
N LEU A 74 5.13 -3.03 -4.69
CA LEU A 74 4.17 -1.98 -4.37
C LEU A 74 3.03 -1.95 -5.39
N ASN A 75 3.36 -2.01 -6.67
CA ASN A 75 2.36 -1.98 -7.73
C ASN A 75 1.42 -3.18 -7.68
N LYS A 76 1.96 -4.37 -7.41
CA LYS A 76 1.14 -5.57 -7.26
C LYS A 76 0.18 -5.47 -6.09
N LYS A 77 0.67 -4.96 -4.96
CA LYS A 77 -0.17 -4.76 -3.77
C LYS A 77 -1.24 -3.70 -4.02
N TYR A 78 -0.88 -2.62 -4.70
CA TYR A 78 -1.84 -1.59 -5.07
C TYR A 78 -2.96 -2.15 -5.93
N GLU A 79 -2.62 -2.96 -6.94
CA GLU A 79 -3.62 -3.60 -7.80
C GLU A 79 -4.55 -4.50 -7.00
N LYS A 80 -3.98 -5.31 -6.10
CA LYS A 80 -4.77 -6.20 -5.24
C LYS A 80 -5.72 -5.41 -4.37
N LEU A 81 -5.21 -4.38 -3.69
CA LEU A 81 -6.01 -3.55 -2.80
C LEU A 81 -7.10 -2.79 -3.56
N SER A 82 -6.79 -2.32 -4.78
CA SER A 82 -7.77 -1.66 -5.63
C SER A 82 -8.91 -2.60 -6.03
N LYS A 83 -8.58 -3.86 -6.33
CA LYS A 83 -9.60 -4.88 -6.63
C LYS A 83 -10.48 -5.15 -5.41
N ASP A 84 -9.86 -5.24 -4.23
CA ASP A 84 -10.59 -5.47 -2.99
C ASP A 84 -11.56 -4.32 -2.71
N ILE A 85 -11.13 -3.08 -2.96
CA ILE A 85 -11.99 -1.90 -2.81
C ILE A 85 -13.15 -1.95 -3.80
N SER A 86 -12.88 -2.31 -5.06
CA SER A 86 -13.93 -2.44 -6.07
C SER A 86 -14.95 -3.49 -5.68
N GLY A 87 -14.55 -4.52 -4.96
CA GLY A 87 -15.45 -5.56 -4.46
C GLY A 87 -16.34 -5.13 -3.31
N LEU A 88 -16.08 -3.97 -2.68
CA LEU A 88 -16.90 -3.50 -1.56
C LEU A 88 -18.33 -3.18 -1.97
N ASN A 89 -18.54 -2.85 -3.24
CA ASN A 89 -19.86 -2.52 -3.78
C ASN A 89 -20.62 -3.73 -4.35
N SER A 90 -20.05 -4.91 -4.27
CA SER A 90 -20.64 -6.12 -4.84
C SER A 90 -21.55 -6.84 -3.88
#